data_7ac0243c585a580e3e8c8e5e36d81470
#
_entry.id   7ac0243c585a580e3e8c8e5e36d81470
#
_cell.length_a   1.000
_cell.length_b   1.000
_cell.length_c   1.000
_cell.angle_alpha   90.00
_cell.angle_beta   90.00
_cell.angle_gamma   90.00
#
_symmetry.space_group_name_H-M   'P 1'
#
loop_
_entity.id
_entity.type
_entity.pdbx_description
1 polymer ?
#
loop_
_entity_poly.entity_id
_entity_poly.type
_entity_poly.pdbx_seq_one_letter_code
_entity_poly.pdbx_strand_id
1 'polypeptide(L)'
;MSLLLRRIHLYLALFLAPWILMYTVSTFVMNHRSLFHGPPPNPPPKFEVERELLYPGEMPEGATPQQVALQLLATLDMDGAHAVARPFSPEKVVVNRQHPIAPRRITYTVSDKKVVIEKMAFSGAGFFERMHRRRGFQHDYALDDSWAVTVDLTILALLLLPLSGLWMWWELRVTRPLGAASLAAGFALFGILLAVL
;
A
#
# COMPACT_ATOMS: atom_id res chain seq x y z
N MET A 1 -38.66 -0.90 7.81
CA MET A 1 -37.27 -0.99 7.30
C MET A 1 -37.30 -1.13 5.79
N SER A 2 -36.65 -0.23 5.07
CA SER A 2 -36.63 -0.20 3.60
C SER A 2 -35.85 -1.39 3.03
N LEU A 3 -36.49 -2.18 2.15
CA LEU A 3 -35.79 -3.27 1.42
C LEU A 3 -34.60 -2.75 0.62
N LEU A 4 -34.69 -1.53 0.12
CA LEU A 4 -33.62 -0.88 -0.63
C LEU A 4 -32.39 -0.66 0.26
N LEU A 5 -32.57 -0.14 1.47
CA LEU A 5 -31.47 0.11 2.41
C LEU A 5 -30.72 -1.18 2.78
N ARG A 6 -31.47 -2.26 3.02
CA ARG A 6 -30.88 -3.59 3.29
C ARG A 6 -30.03 -4.09 2.12
N ARG A 7 -30.53 -3.94 0.89
CA ARG A 7 -29.81 -4.36 -0.30
C ARG A 7 -28.55 -3.53 -0.51
N ILE A 8 -28.64 -2.19 -0.35
CA ILE A 8 -27.49 -1.30 -0.45
C ILE A 8 -26.44 -1.70 0.60
N HIS A 9 -26.80 -1.84 1.85
CA HIS A 9 -25.89 -2.26 2.91
C HIS A 9 -25.22 -3.60 2.61
N LEU A 10 -25.98 -4.60 2.15
CA LEU A 10 -25.46 -5.91 1.77
C LEU A 10 -24.44 -5.80 0.60
N TYR A 11 -24.80 -5.06 -0.44
CA TYR A 11 -23.90 -4.92 -1.59
C TYR A 11 -22.64 -4.12 -1.27
N LEU A 12 -22.74 -3.09 -0.41
CA LEU A 12 -21.56 -2.40 0.12
C LEU A 12 -20.67 -3.37 0.92
N ALA A 13 -21.25 -4.19 1.79
CA ALA A 13 -20.49 -5.16 2.57
C ALA A 13 -19.78 -6.18 1.69
N LEU A 14 -20.46 -6.70 0.66
CA LEU A 14 -19.88 -7.65 -0.30
C LEU A 14 -18.76 -6.99 -1.14
N PHE A 15 -18.98 -5.77 -1.63
CA PHE A 15 -17.95 -5.01 -2.35
C PHE A 15 -16.71 -4.76 -1.48
N LEU A 16 -16.92 -4.43 -0.20
CA LEU A 16 -15.85 -4.13 0.73
C LEU A 16 -15.15 -5.38 1.28
N ALA A 17 -15.74 -6.57 1.16
CA ALA A 17 -15.19 -7.79 1.76
C ALA A 17 -13.70 -8.03 1.44
N PRO A 18 -13.23 -8.01 0.17
CA PRO A 18 -11.81 -8.21 -0.14
C PRO A 18 -10.91 -7.12 0.46
N TRP A 19 -11.38 -5.87 0.49
CA TRP A 19 -10.65 -4.74 1.07
C TRP A 19 -10.55 -4.83 2.59
N ILE A 20 -11.64 -5.15 3.27
CA ILE A 20 -11.67 -5.33 4.73
C ILE A 20 -10.74 -6.49 5.11
N LEU A 21 -10.81 -7.62 4.40
CA LEU A 21 -9.93 -8.75 4.66
C LEU A 21 -8.46 -8.39 4.47
N MET A 22 -8.11 -7.71 3.39
CA MET A 22 -6.74 -7.26 3.11
C MET A 22 -6.24 -6.31 4.23
N TYR A 23 -7.03 -5.30 4.60
CA TYR A 23 -6.65 -4.36 5.66
C TYR A 23 -6.58 -5.02 7.03
N THR A 24 -7.48 -5.93 7.35
CA THR A 24 -7.46 -6.67 8.62
C THR A 24 -6.21 -7.53 8.73
N VAL A 25 -5.91 -8.33 7.70
CA VAL A 25 -4.71 -9.18 7.69
C VAL A 25 -3.45 -8.32 7.74
N SER A 26 -3.37 -7.25 6.95
CA SER A 26 -2.20 -6.37 6.94
C SER A 26 -1.98 -5.67 8.29
N THR A 27 -3.05 -5.20 8.93
CA THR A 27 -2.97 -4.59 10.26
C THR A 27 -2.52 -5.62 11.31
N PHE A 28 -3.03 -6.86 11.24
CA PHE A 28 -2.59 -7.94 12.11
C PHE A 28 -1.09 -8.22 11.95
N VAL A 29 -0.61 -8.35 10.71
CA VAL A 29 0.82 -8.53 10.40
C VAL A 29 1.65 -7.38 10.96
N MET A 30 1.21 -6.14 10.77
CA MET A 30 1.94 -4.95 11.23
C MET A 30 1.96 -4.82 12.76
N ASN A 31 0.89 -5.22 13.42
CA ASN A 31 0.79 -5.19 14.88
C ASN A 31 1.62 -6.31 15.55
N HIS A 32 1.80 -7.42 14.85
CA HIS A 32 2.54 -8.58 15.34
C HIS A 32 3.82 -8.84 14.53
N ARG A 33 4.57 -7.79 14.23
CA ARG A 33 5.77 -7.86 13.36
C ARG A 33 6.78 -8.91 13.80
N SER A 34 7.01 -9.09 15.09
CA SER A 34 7.95 -10.07 15.63
C SER A 34 7.62 -11.51 15.24
N LEU A 35 6.33 -11.84 15.05
CA LEU A 35 5.90 -13.19 14.61
C LEU A 35 6.24 -13.44 13.12
N PHE A 36 6.25 -12.39 12.29
CA PHE A 36 6.38 -12.51 10.84
C PHE A 36 7.78 -12.16 10.32
N HIS A 37 8.49 -11.29 11.01
CA HIS A 37 9.81 -10.78 10.60
C HIS A 37 10.92 -11.14 11.58
N GLY A 38 10.60 -11.82 12.69
CA GLY A 38 11.54 -12.13 13.76
C GLY A 38 11.72 -10.97 14.76
N PRO A 39 12.53 -11.20 15.82
CA PRO A 39 12.77 -10.17 16.82
C PRO A 39 13.57 -8.99 16.25
N PRO A 40 13.39 -7.77 16.81
CA PRO A 40 14.18 -6.59 16.43
C PRO A 40 15.70 -6.78 16.71
N PRO A 41 16.59 -6.20 15.87
CA PRO A 41 16.27 -5.44 14.67
C PRO A 41 15.80 -6.35 13.54
N ASN A 42 14.70 -5.96 12.87
CA ASN A 42 14.20 -6.76 11.76
C ASN A 42 15.26 -6.85 10.65
N PRO A 43 15.51 -8.04 10.08
CA PRO A 43 16.44 -8.17 8.98
C PRO A 43 15.99 -7.33 7.78
N PRO A 44 16.92 -6.70 7.06
CA PRO A 44 16.58 -5.97 5.85
C PRO A 44 15.98 -6.92 4.81
N PRO A 45 15.13 -6.41 3.91
CA PRO A 45 14.60 -7.21 2.81
C PRO A 45 15.72 -7.84 2.00
N LYS A 46 15.60 -9.13 1.72
CA LYS A 46 16.57 -9.84 0.88
C LYS A 46 16.33 -9.49 -0.58
N PHE A 47 17.39 -9.11 -1.26
CA PHE A 47 17.41 -8.86 -2.69
C PHE A 47 18.27 -9.89 -3.37
N GLU A 48 17.82 -10.39 -4.51
CA GLU A 48 18.52 -11.34 -5.37
C GLU A 48 18.79 -10.67 -6.70
N VAL A 49 20.01 -10.80 -7.21
CA VAL A 49 20.36 -10.26 -8.51
C VAL A 49 19.60 -11.02 -9.60
N GLU A 50 18.75 -10.31 -10.31
CA GLU A 50 17.95 -10.85 -11.41
C GLU A 50 18.72 -10.71 -12.73
N ARG A 51 19.39 -9.58 -12.92
CA ARG A 51 20.11 -9.29 -14.17
C ARG A 51 21.16 -8.21 -13.95
N GLU A 52 22.31 -8.41 -14.62
CA GLU A 52 23.37 -7.40 -14.77
C GLU A 52 23.59 -7.12 -16.26
N LEU A 53 23.71 -5.87 -16.60
CA LEU A 53 23.94 -5.44 -17.98
C LEU A 53 24.70 -4.12 -18.03
N LEU A 54 25.31 -3.85 -19.18
CA LEU A 54 25.80 -2.52 -19.51
C LEU A 54 24.64 -1.71 -20.08
N TYR A 55 24.51 -0.46 -19.65
CA TYR A 55 23.49 0.43 -20.17
C TYR A 55 23.74 0.72 -21.65
N PRO A 56 22.81 0.41 -22.55
CA PRO A 56 23.06 0.51 -24.00
C PRO A 56 23.00 1.94 -24.53
N GLY A 57 22.52 2.89 -23.73
CA GLY A 57 22.35 4.28 -24.12
C GLY A 57 23.40 5.21 -23.52
N GLU A 58 23.26 6.50 -23.85
CA GLU A 58 23.98 7.58 -23.19
C GLU A 58 23.03 8.31 -22.23
N MET A 59 23.55 8.63 -21.03
CA MET A 59 22.83 9.49 -20.10
C MET A 59 23.18 10.94 -20.44
N PRO A 60 22.18 11.85 -20.48
CA PRO A 60 22.44 13.26 -20.70
C PRO A 60 23.36 13.82 -19.62
N GLU A 61 24.34 14.61 -20.01
CA GLU A 61 25.21 15.31 -19.06
C GLU A 61 24.36 16.26 -18.17
N GLY A 62 24.58 16.19 -16.87
CA GLY A 62 23.82 17.00 -15.90
C GLY A 62 22.39 16.54 -15.66
N ALA A 63 21.99 15.34 -16.13
CA ALA A 63 20.66 14.80 -15.85
C ALA A 63 20.42 14.66 -14.35
N THR A 64 19.24 15.06 -13.90
CA THR A 64 18.81 14.85 -12.52
C THR A 64 18.61 13.36 -12.25
N PRO A 65 18.73 12.89 -10.97
CA PRO A 65 18.50 11.49 -10.64
C PRO A 65 17.11 10.98 -11.06
N GLN A 66 16.09 11.84 -11.10
CA GLN A 66 14.75 11.52 -11.59
C GLN A 66 14.74 11.29 -13.11
N GLN A 67 15.41 12.13 -13.87
CA GLN A 67 15.54 11.97 -15.33
C GLN A 67 16.28 10.68 -15.67
N VAL A 68 17.37 10.39 -14.94
CA VAL A 68 18.11 9.13 -15.07
C VAL A 68 17.19 7.93 -14.76
N ALA A 69 16.38 8.01 -13.70
CA ALA A 69 15.46 6.95 -13.34
C ALA A 69 14.42 6.68 -14.42
N LEU A 70 13.78 7.73 -14.95
CA LEU A 70 12.78 7.61 -16.02
C LEU A 70 13.38 6.99 -17.28
N GLN A 71 14.57 7.45 -17.68
CA GLN A 71 15.25 6.93 -18.86
C GLN A 71 15.70 5.47 -18.68
N LEU A 72 16.18 5.09 -17.48
CA LEU A 72 16.51 3.71 -17.16
C LEU A 72 15.27 2.81 -17.23
N LEU A 73 14.17 3.22 -16.61
CA LEU A 73 12.94 2.43 -16.60
C LEU A 73 12.38 2.25 -18.02
N ALA A 74 12.34 3.30 -18.81
CA ALA A 74 11.91 3.23 -20.20
C ALA A 74 12.79 2.31 -21.05
N THR A 75 14.12 2.41 -20.93
CA THR A 75 15.07 1.56 -21.68
C THR A 75 14.99 0.09 -21.28
N LEU A 76 14.66 -0.18 -20.01
CA LEU A 76 14.55 -1.54 -19.46
C LEU A 76 13.16 -2.16 -19.63
N ASP A 77 12.21 -1.45 -20.22
CA ASP A 77 10.79 -1.83 -20.31
C ASP A 77 10.21 -2.16 -18.92
N MET A 78 10.54 -1.32 -17.95
CA MET A 78 10.13 -1.47 -16.54
C MET A 78 9.32 -0.28 -16.02
N ASP A 79 8.48 0.30 -16.85
CA ASP A 79 7.65 1.44 -16.46
C ASP A 79 6.80 1.14 -15.22
N GLY A 80 6.46 2.19 -14.50
CA GLY A 80 5.61 2.12 -13.31
C GLY A 80 6.07 3.00 -12.16
N ALA A 81 5.33 2.89 -11.07
CA ALA A 81 5.62 3.60 -9.84
C ALA A 81 7.03 3.31 -9.34
N HIS A 82 7.80 4.37 -9.10
CA HIS A 82 9.18 4.26 -8.66
C HIS A 82 9.58 5.41 -7.74
N ALA A 83 10.66 5.21 -7.01
CA ALA A 83 11.28 6.26 -6.20
C ALA A 83 12.80 6.17 -6.32
N VAL A 84 13.46 7.32 -6.45
CA VAL A 84 14.91 7.40 -6.41
C VAL A 84 15.36 7.41 -4.96
N ALA A 85 16.29 6.53 -4.60
CA ALA A 85 16.81 6.43 -3.24
C ALA A 85 17.62 7.69 -2.86
N ARG A 86 17.55 8.06 -1.60
CA ARG A 86 18.32 9.15 -1.00
C ARG A 86 19.28 8.61 0.07
N PRO A 87 20.47 9.24 0.29
CA PRO A 87 20.96 10.44 -0.40
C PRO A 87 21.38 10.13 -1.86
N PHE A 88 21.29 11.14 -2.71
CA PHE A 88 21.77 11.02 -4.09
C PHE A 88 23.32 10.97 -4.12
N SER A 89 23.85 10.07 -4.95
CA SER A 89 25.28 10.00 -5.25
C SER A 89 25.51 10.35 -6.72
N PRO A 90 26.52 11.17 -7.05
CA PRO A 90 26.85 11.45 -8.44
C PRO A 90 27.38 10.21 -9.19
N GLU A 91 27.91 9.24 -8.45
CA GLU A 91 28.49 8.01 -9.03
C GLU A 91 27.47 6.89 -9.21
N LYS A 92 26.36 6.95 -8.45
CA LYS A 92 25.41 5.83 -8.37
C LYS A 92 23.97 6.31 -8.19
N VAL A 93 23.11 5.94 -9.11
CA VAL A 93 21.66 6.18 -9.02
C VAL A 93 20.95 4.87 -8.68
N VAL A 94 20.18 4.88 -7.60
CA VAL A 94 19.41 3.72 -7.15
C VAL A 94 17.92 4.02 -7.30
N VAL A 95 17.25 3.25 -8.13
CA VAL A 95 15.80 3.37 -8.41
C VAL A 95 15.08 2.18 -7.80
N ASN A 96 14.14 2.45 -6.91
CA ASN A 96 13.27 1.45 -6.32
C ASN A 96 11.94 1.42 -7.10
N ARG A 97 11.74 0.42 -7.94
CA ARG A 97 10.48 0.19 -8.64
C ARG A 97 9.46 -0.44 -7.70
N GLN A 98 8.37 0.26 -7.48
CA GLN A 98 7.34 -0.12 -6.52
C GLN A 98 6.31 -1.05 -7.17
N HIS A 99 6.61 -2.35 -7.18
CA HIS A 99 5.65 -3.35 -7.62
C HIS A 99 5.09 -4.10 -6.40
N PRO A 100 3.77 -4.33 -6.29
CA PRO A 100 3.17 -4.95 -5.09
C PRO A 100 3.71 -6.35 -4.80
N ILE A 101 3.91 -7.17 -5.82
CA ILE A 101 4.34 -8.57 -5.68
C ILE A 101 5.87 -8.70 -5.80
N ALA A 102 6.46 -8.03 -6.77
CA ALA A 102 7.87 -8.16 -7.12
C ALA A 102 8.57 -6.79 -7.21
N PRO A 103 8.79 -6.11 -6.08
CA PRO A 103 9.58 -4.87 -6.08
C PRO A 103 10.99 -5.14 -6.61
N ARG A 104 11.52 -4.17 -7.35
CA ARG A 104 12.88 -4.25 -7.89
C ARG A 104 13.68 -3.04 -7.45
N ARG A 105 14.96 -3.25 -7.24
CA ARG A 105 15.95 -2.22 -7.05
C ARG A 105 16.87 -2.21 -8.26
N ILE A 106 16.94 -1.10 -8.94
CA ILE A 106 17.77 -0.90 -10.12
C ILE A 106 18.88 0.04 -9.71
N THR A 107 20.11 -0.43 -9.79
CA THR A 107 21.30 0.32 -9.46
C THR A 107 22.08 0.63 -10.73
N TYR A 108 22.21 1.90 -11.07
CA TYR A 108 23.04 2.37 -12.17
C TYR A 108 24.33 2.98 -11.64
N THR A 109 25.47 2.47 -12.06
CA THR A 109 26.81 3.00 -11.77
C THR A 109 27.28 3.80 -12.97
N VAL A 110 27.56 5.09 -12.76
CA VAL A 110 27.86 6.03 -13.85
C VAL A 110 29.22 5.74 -14.47
N SER A 111 30.25 5.42 -13.66
CA SER A 111 31.64 5.16 -14.14
C SER A 111 31.72 4.04 -15.16
N ASP A 112 31.01 2.95 -14.90
CA ASP A 112 31.11 1.70 -15.64
C ASP A 112 29.93 1.49 -16.58
N LYS A 113 28.99 2.43 -16.59
CA LYS A 113 27.68 2.29 -17.27
C LYS A 113 26.97 0.98 -16.92
N LYS A 114 27.25 0.42 -15.73
CA LYS A 114 26.71 -0.85 -15.27
C LYS A 114 25.35 -0.67 -14.62
N VAL A 115 24.40 -1.50 -15.02
CA VAL A 115 23.06 -1.60 -14.41
C VAL A 115 22.95 -2.96 -13.73
N VAL A 116 22.59 -2.95 -12.46
CA VAL A 116 22.27 -4.15 -11.68
C VAL A 116 20.79 -4.09 -11.29
N ILE A 117 20.04 -5.09 -11.68
CA ILE A 117 18.62 -5.24 -11.36
C ILE A 117 18.50 -6.34 -10.32
N GLU A 118 17.97 -5.98 -9.16
CA GLU A 118 17.76 -6.88 -8.05
C GLU A 118 16.25 -6.99 -7.78
N LYS A 119 15.77 -8.19 -7.59
CA LYS A 119 14.39 -8.49 -7.22
C LYS A 119 14.31 -8.75 -5.72
N MET A 120 13.34 -8.18 -5.05
CA MET A 120 13.07 -8.49 -3.65
C MET A 120 12.49 -9.91 -3.53
N ALA A 121 13.05 -10.72 -2.64
CA ALA A 121 12.49 -12.02 -2.30
C ALA A 121 11.04 -11.87 -1.82
N PHE A 122 10.15 -12.73 -2.30
CA PHE A 122 8.74 -12.66 -1.93
C PHE A 122 8.54 -12.99 -0.46
N SER A 123 7.78 -12.15 0.21
CA SER A 123 7.31 -12.36 1.59
C SER A 123 5.83 -12.00 1.65
N GLY A 124 5.00 -12.93 2.12
CA GLY A 124 3.56 -12.69 2.28
C GLY A 124 3.27 -11.54 3.24
N ALA A 125 3.98 -11.49 4.38
CA ALA A 125 3.89 -10.39 5.33
C ALA A 125 4.28 -9.05 4.67
N GLY A 126 5.42 -9.02 3.99
CA GLY A 126 5.87 -7.84 3.27
C GLY A 126 4.91 -7.42 2.13
N PHE A 127 4.24 -8.36 1.49
CA PHE A 127 3.19 -8.06 0.50
C PHE A 127 2.01 -7.32 1.16
N PHE A 128 1.46 -7.84 2.26
CA PHE A 128 0.35 -7.19 2.96
C PHE A 128 0.73 -5.81 3.51
N GLU A 129 1.93 -5.65 4.05
CA GLU A 129 2.42 -4.34 4.50
C GLU A 129 2.56 -3.34 3.35
N ARG A 130 3.04 -3.75 2.19
CA ARG A 130 3.14 -2.89 1.00
C ARG A 130 1.77 -2.49 0.48
N MET A 131 0.83 -3.45 0.40
CA MET A 131 -0.54 -3.16 -0.02
C MET A 131 -1.25 -2.19 0.92
N HIS A 132 -1.08 -2.37 2.23
CA HIS A 132 -1.66 -1.47 3.23
C HIS A 132 -1.15 -0.03 3.08
N ARG A 133 0.15 0.12 2.79
CA ARG A 133 0.81 1.44 2.68
C ARG A 133 0.85 2.01 1.26
N ARG A 134 0.29 1.29 0.27
CA ARG A 134 0.29 1.77 -1.11
C ARG A 134 -0.57 3.03 -1.23
N ARG A 135 0.06 4.09 -1.69
CA ARG A 135 -0.58 5.38 -1.97
C ARG A 135 -0.70 5.56 -3.48
N GLY A 136 -1.74 6.23 -3.91
CA GLY A 136 -1.90 6.67 -5.29
C GLY A 136 -1.62 8.15 -5.48
N PHE A 137 -1.75 8.64 -6.69
CA PHE A 137 -1.53 10.03 -7.12
C PHE A 137 -0.10 10.57 -6.84
N GLN A 138 0.88 9.70 -6.64
CA GLN A 138 2.26 10.09 -6.36
C GLN A 138 3.19 10.01 -7.58
N HIS A 139 2.77 9.28 -8.58
CA HIS A 139 3.54 9.02 -9.80
C HIS A 139 2.67 9.31 -11.00
N ASP A 140 3.26 9.81 -12.06
CA ASP A 140 2.59 9.99 -13.36
C ASP A 140 2.47 8.62 -14.05
N TYR A 141 1.55 7.80 -13.55
CA TYR A 141 1.31 6.45 -14.03
C TYR A 141 -0.16 6.05 -13.86
N ALA A 142 -0.87 5.88 -14.95
CA ALA A 142 -2.32 5.69 -14.99
C ALA A 142 -2.85 4.51 -14.14
N LEU A 143 -2.08 3.42 -14.00
CA LEU A 143 -2.50 2.30 -13.15
C LEU A 143 -2.44 2.64 -11.65
N ASP A 144 -1.49 3.50 -11.22
CA ASP A 144 -1.45 4.00 -9.84
C ASP A 144 -2.63 4.93 -9.55
N ASP A 145 -2.99 5.78 -10.51
CA ASP A 145 -4.16 6.66 -10.39
C ASP A 145 -5.45 5.85 -10.33
N SER A 146 -5.58 4.80 -11.16
CA SER A 146 -6.71 3.87 -11.09
C SER A 146 -6.82 3.17 -9.73
N TRP A 147 -5.68 2.76 -9.16
CA TRP A 147 -5.62 2.23 -7.80
C TRP A 147 -6.07 3.26 -6.78
N ALA A 148 -5.61 4.52 -6.88
CA ALA A 148 -5.98 5.61 -6.00
C ALA A 148 -7.49 5.88 -6.01
N VAL A 149 -8.09 5.99 -7.19
CA VAL A 149 -9.55 6.15 -7.34
C VAL A 149 -10.31 4.99 -6.71
N THR A 150 -9.83 3.76 -6.89
CA THR A 150 -10.46 2.58 -6.27
C THR A 150 -10.36 2.62 -4.74
N VAL A 151 -9.23 3.09 -4.19
CA VAL A 151 -9.08 3.30 -2.73
C VAL A 151 -10.03 4.38 -2.23
N ASP A 152 -10.19 5.50 -2.94
CA ASP A 152 -11.13 6.56 -2.56
C ASP A 152 -12.58 6.07 -2.56
N LEU A 153 -12.97 5.29 -3.56
CA LEU A 153 -14.29 4.63 -3.58
C LEU A 153 -14.47 3.67 -2.40
N THR A 154 -13.41 2.94 -2.04
CA THR A 154 -13.41 2.04 -0.88
C THR A 154 -13.57 2.82 0.43
N ILE A 155 -12.88 3.96 0.57
CA ILE A 155 -13.02 4.85 1.74
C ILE A 155 -14.46 5.36 1.85
N LEU A 156 -15.03 5.84 0.75
CA LEU A 156 -16.43 6.27 0.72
C LEU A 156 -17.39 5.16 1.13
N ALA A 157 -17.20 3.95 0.58
CA ALA A 157 -18.00 2.79 0.91
C ALA A 157 -17.84 2.37 2.39
N LEU A 158 -16.62 2.46 2.96
CA LEU A 158 -16.34 2.21 4.37
C LEU A 158 -17.02 3.23 5.30
N LEU A 159 -17.21 4.47 4.88
CA LEU A 159 -17.98 5.48 5.61
C LEU A 159 -19.49 5.20 5.54
N LEU A 160 -19.98 4.80 4.38
CA LEU A 160 -21.41 4.53 4.17
C LEU A 160 -21.87 3.24 4.85
N LEU A 161 -21.00 2.25 5.00
CA LEU A 161 -21.36 0.96 5.63
C LEU A 161 -21.83 1.13 7.09
N PRO A 162 -21.07 1.74 8.01
CA PRO A 162 -21.52 1.94 9.38
C PRO A 162 -22.73 2.91 9.45
N LEU A 163 -22.79 3.93 8.60
CA LEU A 163 -23.94 4.86 8.59
C LEU A 163 -25.23 4.15 8.19
N SER A 164 -25.19 3.30 7.17
CA SER A 164 -26.35 2.48 6.78
C SER A 164 -26.71 1.45 7.85
N GLY A 165 -25.71 0.87 8.54
CA GLY A 165 -25.93 -0.03 9.67
C GLY A 165 -26.58 0.67 10.85
N LEU A 166 -26.13 1.87 11.22
CA LEU A 166 -26.75 2.71 12.27
C LEU A 166 -28.18 3.08 11.93
N TRP A 167 -28.44 3.44 10.66
CA TRP A 167 -29.81 3.73 10.23
C TRP A 167 -30.71 2.49 10.38
N MET A 168 -30.25 1.34 9.91
CA MET A 168 -30.98 0.08 10.02
C MET A 168 -31.25 -0.29 11.49
N TRP A 169 -30.26 -0.14 12.36
CA TRP A 169 -30.41 -0.36 13.80
C TRP A 169 -31.45 0.60 14.39
N TRP A 170 -31.44 1.89 14.02
CA TRP A 170 -32.41 2.85 14.51
C TRP A 170 -33.85 2.51 14.14
N GLU A 171 -34.09 1.88 13.00
CA GLU A 171 -35.42 1.38 12.62
C GLU A 171 -35.88 0.17 13.44
N LEU A 172 -34.96 -0.60 14.02
CA LEU A 172 -35.26 -1.83 14.79
C LEU A 172 -35.52 -1.49 16.26
N ARG A 173 -36.81 -1.19 16.62
CA ARG A 173 -37.16 -0.74 17.97
C ARG A 173 -36.77 -1.70 19.10
N VAL A 174 -36.86 -3.02 18.85
CA VAL A 174 -36.61 -4.07 19.86
C VAL A 174 -35.13 -4.14 20.27
N THR A 175 -34.20 -3.89 19.35
CA THR A 175 -32.76 -4.01 19.58
C THR A 175 -32.07 -2.69 19.95
N ARG A 176 -32.82 -1.59 20.01
CA ARG A 176 -32.28 -0.26 20.31
C ARG A 176 -31.46 -0.19 21.61
N PRO A 177 -31.94 -0.72 22.75
CA PRO A 177 -31.18 -0.63 24.00
C PRO A 177 -29.83 -1.34 23.93
N LEU A 178 -29.82 -2.56 23.39
CA LEU A 178 -28.58 -3.35 23.23
C LEU A 178 -27.61 -2.70 22.25
N GLY A 179 -28.12 -2.20 21.13
CA GLY A 179 -27.29 -1.48 20.15
C GLY A 179 -26.73 -0.16 20.72
N ALA A 180 -27.53 0.58 21.50
CA ALA A 180 -27.05 1.77 22.18
C ALA A 180 -25.97 1.44 23.23
N ALA A 181 -26.13 0.38 24.00
CA ALA A 181 -25.10 -0.09 24.94
C ALA A 181 -23.80 -0.49 24.22
N SER A 182 -23.91 -1.22 23.12
CA SER A 182 -22.73 -1.61 22.30
C SER A 182 -22.01 -0.40 21.72
N LEU A 183 -22.76 0.57 21.20
CA LEU A 183 -22.19 1.81 20.64
C LEU A 183 -21.51 2.64 21.73
N ALA A 184 -22.17 2.80 22.89
CA ALA A 184 -21.59 3.51 24.03
C ALA A 184 -20.32 2.82 24.57
N ALA A 185 -20.31 1.49 24.64
CA ALA A 185 -19.13 0.72 25.04
C ALA A 185 -17.97 0.91 24.06
N GLY A 186 -18.25 0.92 22.75
CA GLY A 186 -17.22 1.19 21.72
C GLY A 186 -16.60 2.59 21.86
N PHE A 187 -17.45 3.63 22.00
CA PHE A 187 -16.97 4.99 22.21
C PHE A 187 -16.24 5.17 23.54
N ALA A 188 -16.71 4.54 24.62
CA ALA A 188 -16.04 4.60 25.91
C ALA A 188 -14.66 3.95 25.85
N LEU A 189 -14.54 2.75 25.27
CA LEU A 189 -13.26 2.08 25.09
C LEU A 189 -12.29 2.93 24.27
N PHE A 190 -12.76 3.46 23.14
CA PHE A 190 -11.96 4.33 22.29
C PHE A 190 -11.48 5.58 23.03
N GLY A 191 -12.39 6.27 23.73
CA GLY A 191 -12.07 7.48 24.51
C GLY A 191 -11.10 7.21 25.67
N ILE A 192 -11.26 6.08 26.38
CA ILE A 192 -10.33 5.67 27.45
C ILE A 192 -8.94 5.43 26.88
N LEU A 193 -8.84 4.69 25.77
CA LEU A 193 -7.55 4.41 25.13
C LEU A 193 -6.87 5.70 24.66
N LEU A 194 -7.61 6.65 24.08
CA LEU A 194 -7.05 7.94 23.69
C LEU A 194 -6.59 8.79 24.89
N ALA A 195 -7.23 8.68 26.04
CA ALA A 195 -6.86 9.43 27.23
C ALA A 195 -5.63 8.85 27.96
N VAL A 196 -5.33 7.56 27.74
CA VAL A 196 -4.23 6.84 28.42
C VAL A 196 -2.96 6.77 27.54
N LEU A 197 -3.09 6.83 26.21
CA LEU A 197 -1.97 6.83 25.24
C LEU A 197 -1.33 8.22 25.13
#